data_e8227fe76e9313c01586a8bc3317a4d5
#
_entry.id   e8227fe76e9313c01586a8bc3317a4d5
#
_cell.length_a   1.000
_cell.length_b   1.000
_cell.length_c   1.000
_cell.angle_alpha   90.00
_cell.angle_beta   90.00
_cell.angle_gamma   90.00
#
_symmetry.space_group_name_H-M   'P 1'
#
loop_
_entity.id
_entity.type
_entity.pdbx_description
1 polymer ?
#
loop_
_entity_poly.entity_id
_entity_poly.type
_entity_poly.pdbx_seq_one_letter_code
_entity_poly.pdbx_strand_id
1 'polypeptide(L)'
;MLIRLDMASATPIYVQLRNQIVMGIGTGALKVGEKLPTVRQMAADAGVNTMTVNKTYQLLKAEGFIEIDRRRGAVVNPVEDTAGVFREKLEG
;
A
#
# COMPACT_ATOMS: atom_id res chain seq x y z
N MET A 1 3.77 -3.36 11.07
CA MET A 1 2.73 -3.97 10.21
C MET A 1 3.03 -5.45 10.05
N LEU A 2 2.03 -6.28 10.21
CA LEU A 2 2.20 -7.72 10.04
C LEU A 2 1.96 -8.07 8.58
N ILE A 3 2.97 -8.65 7.95
CA ILE A 3 2.91 -8.99 6.53
C ILE A 3 2.89 -10.50 6.37
N ARG A 4 1.87 -11.00 5.69
CA ARG A 4 1.73 -12.41 5.40
C ARG A 4 1.65 -12.61 3.90
N LEU A 5 2.64 -13.28 3.35
CA LEU A 5 2.71 -13.56 1.93
C LEU A 5 2.62 -15.05 1.70
N ASP A 6 1.85 -15.44 0.69
CA ASP A 6 1.70 -16.84 0.32
C ASP A 6 2.43 -17.07 -1.00
N MET A 7 3.60 -17.69 -0.92
CA MET A 7 4.42 -17.96 -2.08
C MET A 7 3.81 -18.98 -3.02
N ALA A 8 2.89 -19.79 -2.52
CA ALA A 8 2.20 -20.80 -3.31
C ALA A 8 0.96 -20.26 -4.01
N SER A 9 0.53 -19.06 -3.68
CA SER A 9 -0.65 -18.45 -4.28
C SER A 9 -0.41 -18.09 -5.74
N ALA A 10 -1.46 -18.15 -6.55
CA ALA A 10 -1.41 -17.68 -7.93
C ALA A 10 -1.31 -16.15 -8.01
N THR A 11 -1.67 -15.45 -6.94
CA THR A 11 -1.55 -13.99 -6.90
C THR A 11 -0.09 -13.58 -6.79
N PRO A 12 0.40 -12.70 -7.66
CA PRO A 12 1.79 -12.23 -7.57
C PRO A 12 2.08 -11.61 -6.22
N ILE A 13 3.32 -11.76 -5.75
CA ILE A 13 3.72 -11.26 -4.44
C ILE A 13 3.51 -9.75 -4.32
N TYR A 14 3.81 -8.99 -5.37
CA TYR A 14 3.67 -7.54 -5.29
C TYR A 14 2.20 -7.13 -5.12
N VAL A 15 1.27 -7.93 -5.64
CA VAL A 15 -0.17 -7.68 -5.46
C VAL A 15 -0.60 -8.03 -4.04
N GLN A 16 -0.09 -9.15 -3.52
CA GLN A 16 -0.39 -9.55 -2.14
C GLN A 16 0.09 -8.48 -1.16
N LEU A 17 1.28 -7.96 -1.37
CA LEU A 17 1.83 -6.91 -0.52
C LEU A 17 0.99 -5.64 -0.63
N ARG A 18 0.60 -5.28 -1.84
CA ARG A 18 -0.29 -4.13 -2.08
C ARG A 18 -1.60 -4.32 -1.31
N ASN A 19 -2.21 -5.49 -1.40
CA ASN A 19 -3.49 -5.74 -0.75
C ASN A 19 -3.39 -5.62 0.77
N GLN A 20 -2.30 -6.06 1.36
CA GLN A 20 -2.10 -5.95 2.79
C GLN A 20 -1.93 -4.50 3.24
N ILE A 21 -1.23 -3.69 2.45
CA ILE A 21 -1.07 -2.28 2.76
C ILE A 21 -2.42 -1.57 2.67
N VAL A 22 -3.19 -1.84 1.62
CA VAL A 22 -4.52 -1.26 1.45
C VAL A 22 -5.42 -1.66 2.61
N MET A 23 -5.37 -2.91 3.02
CA MET A 23 -6.14 -3.39 4.15
C MET A 23 -5.73 -2.67 5.44
N GLY A 24 -4.44 -2.46 5.63
CA GLY A 24 -3.95 -1.73 6.80
C GLY A 24 -4.45 -0.29 6.81
N ILE A 25 -4.53 0.35 5.65
CA ILE A 25 -5.08 1.71 5.55
C ILE A 25 -6.58 1.69 5.86
N GLY A 26 -7.29 0.72 5.30
CA GLY A 26 -8.74 0.63 5.48
C GLY A 26 -9.16 0.33 6.90
N THR A 27 -8.36 -0.44 7.64
CA THR A 27 -8.68 -0.79 9.03
C THR A 27 -8.16 0.24 10.02
N GLY A 28 -7.39 1.24 9.56
CA GLY A 28 -6.80 2.25 10.43
C GLY A 28 -5.49 1.84 11.07
N ALA A 29 -4.97 0.66 10.74
CA ALA A 29 -3.66 0.25 11.22
C ALA A 29 -2.56 1.15 10.67
N LEU A 30 -2.75 1.63 9.44
CA LEU A 30 -1.90 2.63 8.81
C LEU A 30 -2.71 3.91 8.71
N LYS A 31 -2.26 4.97 9.37
CA LYS A 31 -3.01 6.22 9.45
C LYS A 31 -2.62 7.16 8.32
N VAL A 32 -3.55 8.04 7.97
CA VAL A 32 -3.28 9.11 6.99
C VAL A 32 -2.07 9.93 7.45
N GLY A 33 -1.14 10.15 6.53
CA GLY A 33 0.07 10.89 6.84
C GLY A 33 1.17 10.04 7.45
N GLU A 34 0.88 8.80 7.76
CA GLU A 34 1.89 7.90 8.32
C GLU A 34 2.90 7.54 7.25
N LYS A 35 4.17 7.50 7.66
CA LYS A 35 5.26 7.16 6.76
C LYS A 35 5.44 5.65 6.70
N LEU A 36 5.45 5.12 5.49
CA LEU A 36 5.72 3.70 5.28
C LEU A 36 7.22 3.43 5.38
N PRO A 37 7.61 2.19 5.68
CA PRO A 37 9.02 1.81 5.67
C PRO A 37 9.64 2.07 4.29
N THR A 38 10.94 2.27 4.27
CA THR A 38 11.65 2.37 2.99
C THR A 38 11.52 1.08 2.21
N VAL A 39 11.78 1.14 0.90
CA VAL A 39 11.73 -0.05 0.05
C VAL A 39 12.64 -1.13 0.62
N ARG A 40 13.85 -0.77 1.04
CA ARG A 40 14.79 -1.75 1.61
C ARG A 40 14.27 -2.37 2.89
N GLN A 41 13.72 -1.53 3.75
CA GLN A 41 13.22 -2.00 5.04
C GLN A 41 12.03 -2.92 4.86
N MET A 42 11.10 -2.52 4.01
CA MET A 42 9.93 -3.34 3.71
C MET A 42 10.34 -4.66 3.07
N ALA A 43 11.32 -4.64 2.17
CA ALA A 43 11.81 -5.86 1.53
C ALA A 43 12.38 -6.83 2.56
N ALA A 44 13.15 -6.31 3.51
CA ALA A 44 13.71 -7.13 4.58
C ALA A 44 12.60 -7.70 5.48
N ASP A 45 11.63 -6.86 5.83
CA ASP A 45 10.54 -7.27 6.70
C ASP A 45 9.62 -8.30 6.03
N ALA A 46 9.37 -8.13 4.75
CA ALA A 46 8.48 -9.02 4.00
C ALA A 46 9.19 -10.28 3.46
N GLY A 47 10.51 -10.27 3.47
CA GLY A 47 11.29 -11.38 2.94
C GLY A 47 11.26 -11.45 1.42
N VAL A 48 11.18 -10.32 0.74
CA VAL A 48 11.15 -10.23 -0.72
C VAL A 48 12.26 -9.29 -1.20
N ASN A 49 12.47 -9.24 -2.52
CA ASN A 49 13.50 -8.35 -3.04
C ASN A 49 12.97 -6.91 -3.15
N THR A 50 13.89 -5.97 -3.26
CA THR A 50 13.54 -4.55 -3.31
C THR A 50 12.74 -4.19 -4.56
N MET A 51 12.96 -4.89 -5.66
CA MET A 51 12.23 -4.63 -6.90
C MET A 51 10.73 -4.92 -6.73
N THR A 52 10.42 -5.98 -6.00
CA THR A 52 9.02 -6.34 -5.70
C THR A 52 8.36 -5.26 -4.86
N VAL A 53 9.04 -4.77 -3.84
CA VAL A 53 8.50 -3.70 -3.00
C VAL A 53 8.34 -2.42 -3.80
N ASN A 54 9.32 -2.08 -4.61
CA ASN A 54 9.25 -0.89 -5.44
C ASN A 54 8.04 -0.94 -6.36
N LYS A 55 7.80 -2.09 -6.98
CA LYS A 55 6.64 -2.29 -7.84
C LYS A 55 5.34 -2.10 -7.06
N THR A 56 5.29 -2.64 -5.84
CA THR A 56 4.14 -2.48 -4.96
C THR A 56 3.87 -1.01 -4.64
N TYR A 57 4.93 -0.28 -4.29
CA TYR A 57 4.78 1.14 -3.94
C TYR A 57 4.35 1.96 -5.15
N GLN A 58 4.88 1.67 -6.33
CA GLN A 58 4.46 2.36 -7.54
C GLN A 58 2.99 2.09 -7.86
N LEU A 59 2.55 0.87 -7.65
CA LEU A 59 1.14 0.52 -7.84
C LEU A 59 0.24 1.28 -6.86
N LEU A 60 0.63 1.31 -5.59
CA LEU A 60 -0.12 2.04 -4.57
C LEU A 60 -0.19 3.53 -4.88
N LYS A 61 0.91 4.09 -5.38
CA LYS A 61 0.95 5.48 -5.78
C LYS A 61 0.01 5.73 -6.96
N ALA A 62 0.02 4.85 -7.95
CA ALA A 62 -0.84 4.98 -9.12
C ALA A 62 -2.32 4.90 -8.74
N GLU A 63 -2.62 4.12 -7.71
CA GLU A 63 -3.99 3.96 -7.23
C GLU A 63 -4.39 5.05 -6.24
N GLY A 64 -3.47 5.91 -5.85
CA GLY A 64 -3.77 7.04 -4.97
C GLY A 64 -3.74 6.73 -3.49
N PHE A 65 -3.31 5.55 -3.08
CA PHE A 65 -3.26 5.18 -1.67
C PHE A 65 -2.07 5.80 -0.94
N ILE A 66 -1.00 6.10 -1.66
CA ILE A 66 0.18 6.70 -1.07
C ILE A 66 0.74 7.77 -1.99
N GLU A 67 1.56 8.65 -1.41
CA GLU A 67 2.42 9.57 -2.15
C GLU A 67 3.86 9.21 -1.88
N ILE A 68 4.72 9.45 -2.86
CA ILE A 68 6.14 9.25 -2.69
C ILE A 68 6.82 10.61 -2.77
N ASP A 69 7.41 11.01 -1.64
CA ASP A 69 8.08 12.29 -1.48
C ASP A 69 9.57 12.03 -1.33
N ARG A 70 10.40 12.81 -2.01
CA ARG A 70 11.85 12.64 -1.92
C ARG A 70 12.37 12.81 -0.50
N ARG A 71 11.73 13.66 0.28
CA ARG A 71 12.19 13.94 1.65
C ARG A 71 11.59 13.01 2.66
N ARG A 72 10.31 12.69 2.51
CA ARG A 72 9.58 11.91 3.51
C ARG A 72 9.40 10.45 3.12
N GLY A 73 9.71 10.10 1.87
CA GLY A 73 9.49 8.75 1.39
C GLY A 73 8.03 8.48 1.09
N ALA A 74 7.60 7.26 1.27
CA ALA A 74 6.21 6.87 1.00
C ALA A 74 5.33 7.23 2.19
N VAL A 75 4.24 7.93 1.93
CA VAL A 75 3.34 8.44 2.95
C VAL A 75 1.91 8.07 2.59
N VAL A 76 1.13 7.66 3.58
CA VAL A 76 -0.26 7.27 3.38
C VAL A 76 -1.12 8.50 3.05
N ASN A 77 -1.85 8.42 1.96
CA ASN A 77 -2.77 9.47 1.52
C ASN A 77 -4.14 9.31 2.19
N PRO A 78 -4.91 10.39 2.28
CA PRO A 78 -6.31 10.26 2.69
C PRO A 78 -7.08 9.40 1.69
N VAL A 79 -7.90 8.50 2.19
CA VAL A 79 -8.70 7.61 1.34
C VAL A 79 -10.19 7.97 1.35
N GLU A 80 -10.57 9.00 2.08
CA GLU A 80 -11.97 9.41 2.10
C GLU A 80 -12.46 9.84 0.73
N ASP A 81 -11.58 10.35 -0.11
CA ASP A 81 -11.96 10.72 -1.48
C ASP A 81 -12.44 9.50 -2.25
N THR A 82 -11.74 8.39 -2.09
CA THR A 82 -12.14 7.14 -2.73
C THR A 82 -13.49 6.68 -2.22
N ALA A 83 -13.69 6.74 -0.91
CA ALA A 83 -14.97 6.37 -0.32
C ALA A 83 -16.08 7.29 -0.78
N GLY A 84 -15.80 8.59 -0.90
CA GLY A 84 -16.77 9.56 -1.38
C GLY A 84 -17.18 9.28 -2.81
N VAL A 85 -16.20 8.92 -3.65
CA VAL A 85 -16.48 8.61 -5.05
C VAL A 85 -17.38 7.38 -5.15
N PHE A 86 -17.13 6.38 -4.36
CA PHE A 86 -17.98 5.19 -4.35
C PHE A 86 -19.40 5.52 -3.97
N ARG A 87 -19.58 6.34 -2.94
CA ARG A 87 -20.91 6.74 -2.50
C ARG A 87 -21.64 7.53 -3.59
N GLU A 88 -20.94 8.42 -4.24
CA GLU A 88 -21.53 9.20 -5.33
C GLU A 88 -21.99 8.30 -6.45
N LYS A 89 -21.22 7.32 -6.79
CA LYS A 89 -21.59 6.37 -7.83
C LYS A 89 -22.84 5.59 -7.46
N LEU A 90 -22.94 5.21 -6.20
CA LEU A 90 -24.11 4.49 -5.73
C LEU A 90 -25.35 5.36 -5.76
N GLU A 91 -25.19 6.64 -5.48
CA GLU A 91 -26.30 7.59 -5.49
C GLU A 91 -26.68 7.98 -6.90
N GLY A 92 -25.72 8.04 -7.75
CA GLY A 92 -25.92 8.40 -9.13
C GLY A 92 -26.36 7.21 -9.97
#